data_bedc6d1e08641b7098866d6e604b856a
#
_entry.id   bedc6d1e08641b7098866d6e604b856a
#
_cell.length_a   1.000
_cell.length_b   1.000
_cell.length_c   1.000
_cell.angle_alpha   90.00
_cell.angle_beta   90.00
_cell.angle_gamma   90.00
#
_symmetry.space_group_name_H-M   'P 1'
#
loop_
_entity.id
_entity.type
_entity.pdbx_description
1 polymer ?
#
loop_
_entity_poly.entity_id
_entity_poly.type
_entity_poly.pdbx_seq_one_letter_code
_entity_poly.pdbx_strand_id
1 'polypeptide(L)'
;GGMTKGVPVQQMARAYATFDNEGQMPSAHYITKIEDASGRVIAQNKGNKTKHVISAKTAREMTSMMIGVYDHGTGESAKPAGYTLAGKTGTTNSGIKGDEDSDRDKWMIGYTPDVVVATWEGYDNNSADHALTDISDRNINVLFKNEMTGILDNTPGTKFTVKDAQERAQSNTSKSGGGWKSLFDNDGDLLNQFNQSVNNFGNKASQWWSGVKSLF
;
A
#
# COMPACT_ATOMS: atom_id res chain seq x y z
N GLY A 1 6.78 -10.17 5.03
CA GLY A 1 6.26 -11.09 5.99
C GLY A 1 5.70 -12.36 5.38
N GLY A 2 5.93 -13.50 6.05
CA GLY A 2 5.65 -14.81 5.52
C GLY A 2 4.17 -15.05 5.24
N MET A 3 3.84 -15.21 3.99
CA MET A 3 2.58 -15.80 3.55
C MET A 3 2.82 -17.27 3.19
N THR A 4 1.92 -18.15 3.62
CA THR A 4 2.02 -19.58 3.30
C THR A 4 1.87 -19.84 1.79
N LYS A 5 1.09 -18.99 1.11
CA LYS A 5 0.95 -18.99 -0.35
C LYS A 5 1.16 -17.56 -0.86
N GLY A 6 1.75 -17.41 -2.03
CA GLY A 6 1.92 -16.13 -2.70
C GLY A 6 0.58 -15.47 -3.04
N VAL A 7 0.63 -14.21 -3.43
CA VAL A 7 -0.53 -13.41 -3.86
C VAL A 7 -0.25 -12.84 -5.25
N PRO A 8 -1.16 -12.98 -6.21
CA PRO A 8 -1.02 -12.33 -7.51
C PRO A 8 -0.92 -10.81 -7.39
N VAL A 9 -0.13 -10.18 -8.26
CA VAL A 9 0.09 -8.72 -8.27
C VAL A 9 -1.23 -7.94 -8.34
N GLN A 10 -2.16 -8.39 -9.19
CA GLN A 10 -3.48 -7.80 -9.32
C GLN A 10 -4.26 -7.81 -7.99
N GLN A 11 -4.17 -8.89 -7.23
CA GLN A 11 -4.85 -8.99 -5.94
C GLN A 11 -4.24 -8.06 -4.90
N MET A 12 -2.92 -7.87 -4.95
CA MET A 12 -2.23 -6.91 -4.10
C MET A 12 -2.68 -5.47 -4.45
N ALA A 13 -2.68 -5.09 -5.73
CA ALA A 13 -3.20 -3.80 -6.17
C ALA A 13 -4.66 -3.57 -5.70
N ARG A 14 -5.51 -4.58 -5.85
CA ARG A 14 -6.90 -4.55 -5.40
C ARG A 14 -7.04 -4.38 -3.89
N ALA A 15 -6.18 -5.03 -3.11
CA ALA A 15 -6.16 -4.88 -1.66
C ALA A 15 -5.83 -3.44 -1.24
N TYR A 16 -4.86 -2.81 -1.90
CA TYR A 16 -4.50 -1.41 -1.64
C TYR A 16 -5.55 -0.42 -2.16
N ALA A 17 -6.23 -0.72 -3.26
CA ALA A 17 -7.37 0.05 -3.73
C ALA A 17 -8.52 0.11 -2.71
N THR A 18 -8.58 -0.82 -1.77
CA THR A 18 -9.54 -0.77 -0.66
C THR A 18 -9.29 0.42 0.27
N PHE A 19 -8.02 0.76 0.53
CA PHE A 19 -7.69 1.92 1.36
C PHE A 19 -8.02 3.22 0.64
N ASP A 20 -7.69 3.31 -0.63
CA ASP A 20 -7.98 4.45 -1.48
C ASP A 20 -9.51 4.69 -1.64
N ASN A 21 -10.26 3.61 -1.80
CA ASN A 21 -11.70 3.63 -1.99
C ASN A 21 -12.48 3.55 -0.65
N GLU A 22 -12.02 4.23 0.38
CA GLU A 22 -12.71 4.37 1.68
C GLU A 22 -13.17 3.04 2.31
N GLY A 23 -12.39 1.99 2.15
CA GLY A 23 -12.67 0.67 2.72
C GLY A 23 -13.56 -0.22 1.86
N GLN A 24 -13.90 0.20 0.65
CA GLN A 24 -14.65 -0.54 -0.33
C GLN A 24 -13.71 -1.23 -1.32
N MET A 25 -13.56 -2.54 -1.24
CA MET A 25 -12.71 -3.29 -2.16
C MET A 25 -13.38 -3.44 -3.53
N PRO A 26 -12.78 -2.93 -4.62
CA PRO A 26 -13.36 -3.03 -5.96
C PRO A 26 -13.27 -4.46 -6.50
N SER A 27 -14.19 -4.84 -7.38
CA SER A 27 -14.04 -6.06 -8.18
C SER A 27 -13.04 -5.81 -9.31
N ALA A 28 -12.12 -6.77 -9.51
CA ALA A 28 -11.19 -6.71 -10.63
C ALA A 28 -11.87 -7.16 -11.94
N HIS A 29 -11.59 -6.46 -13.03
CA HIS A 29 -11.97 -6.84 -14.37
C HIS A 29 -10.98 -6.25 -15.38
N TYR A 30 -10.78 -6.94 -16.51
CA TYR A 30 -9.88 -6.49 -17.56
C TYR A 30 -10.64 -5.92 -18.75
N ILE A 31 -11.91 -6.34 -18.93
CA ILE A 31 -12.73 -5.95 -20.07
C ILE A 31 -13.85 -5.05 -19.54
N THR A 32 -13.88 -3.83 -20.05
CA THR A 32 -14.92 -2.84 -19.72
C THR A 32 -16.08 -2.87 -20.72
N LYS A 33 -15.76 -3.08 -22.00
CA LYS A 33 -16.73 -3.07 -23.09
C LYS A 33 -16.26 -3.94 -24.27
N ILE A 34 -17.18 -4.62 -24.94
CA ILE A 34 -16.96 -5.32 -26.21
C ILE A 34 -17.93 -4.74 -27.23
N GLU A 35 -17.41 -4.31 -28.37
CA GLU A 35 -18.19 -3.79 -29.49
C GLU A 35 -17.93 -4.61 -30.75
N ASP A 36 -18.93 -4.70 -31.63
CA ASP A 36 -18.76 -5.25 -32.96
C ASP A 36 -18.16 -4.22 -33.95
N ALA A 37 -17.90 -4.63 -35.16
CA ALA A 37 -17.32 -3.79 -36.19
C ALA A 37 -18.20 -2.59 -36.61
N SER A 38 -19.46 -2.60 -36.27
CA SER A 38 -20.40 -1.49 -36.48
C SER A 38 -20.45 -0.50 -35.29
N GLY A 39 -19.72 -0.76 -34.21
CA GLY A 39 -19.75 0.04 -32.96
C GLY A 39 -20.89 -0.32 -32.02
N ARG A 40 -21.64 -1.40 -32.32
CA ARG A 40 -22.71 -1.85 -31.41
C ARG A 40 -22.12 -2.56 -30.21
N VAL A 41 -22.52 -2.17 -29.00
CA VAL A 41 -22.09 -2.80 -27.76
C VAL A 41 -22.67 -4.22 -27.66
N ILE A 42 -21.79 -5.24 -27.66
CA ILE A 42 -22.16 -6.64 -27.45
C ILE A 42 -22.22 -6.97 -25.97
N ALA A 43 -21.23 -6.47 -25.19
CA ALA A 43 -21.17 -6.65 -23.74
C ALA A 43 -20.55 -5.42 -23.08
N GLN A 44 -21.00 -5.10 -21.89
CA GLN A 44 -20.46 -4.01 -21.09
C GLN A 44 -20.46 -4.37 -19.60
N ASN A 45 -19.35 -4.14 -18.96
CA ASN A 45 -19.27 -4.18 -17.50
C ASN A 45 -19.81 -2.85 -16.95
N LYS A 46 -21.05 -2.86 -16.45
CA LYS A 46 -21.80 -1.65 -16.05
C LYS A 46 -21.46 -1.11 -14.68
N GLY A 47 -20.39 -1.51 -14.07
CA GLY A 47 -20.03 -0.91 -12.80
C GLY A 47 -19.08 -1.71 -11.96
N ASN A 48 -18.37 -0.98 -11.13
CA ASN A 48 -17.48 -1.51 -10.13
C ASN A 48 -18.32 -2.03 -8.97
N LYS A 49 -18.58 -3.33 -8.94
CA LYS A 49 -19.06 -3.94 -7.70
C LYS A 49 -17.97 -3.76 -6.65
N THR A 50 -18.35 -3.26 -5.50
CA THR A 50 -17.46 -3.13 -4.36
C THR A 50 -17.94 -4.03 -3.21
N LYS A 51 -17.01 -4.44 -2.37
CA LYS A 51 -17.30 -5.14 -1.12
C LYS A 51 -16.77 -4.30 0.04
N HIS A 52 -17.60 -3.97 0.99
CA HIS A 52 -17.16 -3.33 2.23
C HIS A 52 -16.25 -4.27 3.02
N VAL A 53 -15.03 -3.84 3.35
CA VAL A 53 -14.01 -4.64 4.04
C VAL A 53 -13.60 -4.01 5.35
N ILE A 54 -13.35 -2.69 5.35
CA ILE A 54 -12.98 -1.90 6.54
C ILE A 54 -13.74 -0.59 6.53
N SER A 55 -13.81 0.07 7.69
CA SER A 55 -14.45 1.38 7.78
C SER A 55 -13.67 2.45 7.00
N ALA A 56 -14.37 3.45 6.47
CA ALA A 56 -13.74 4.61 5.83
C ALA A 56 -12.75 5.32 6.77
N LYS A 57 -13.07 5.39 8.07
CA LYS A 57 -12.15 5.94 9.08
C LYS A 57 -10.84 5.15 9.11
N THR A 58 -10.91 3.82 9.21
CA THR A 58 -9.72 2.95 9.23
C THR A 58 -8.92 3.08 7.92
N ALA A 59 -9.60 3.15 6.77
CA ALA A 59 -8.95 3.34 5.47
C ALA A 59 -8.17 4.67 5.42
N ARG A 60 -8.77 5.77 5.89
CA ARG A 60 -8.10 7.09 5.96
C ARG A 60 -6.94 7.12 6.95
N GLU A 61 -7.07 6.48 8.11
CA GLU A 61 -5.98 6.37 9.08
C GLU A 61 -4.79 5.57 8.52
N MET A 62 -5.06 4.47 7.82
CA MET A 62 -4.04 3.69 7.12
C MET A 62 -3.37 4.51 6.03
N THR A 63 -4.13 5.21 5.19
CA THR A 63 -3.59 6.09 4.15
C THR A 63 -2.68 7.14 4.74
N SER A 64 -3.08 7.78 5.83
CA SER A 64 -2.28 8.78 6.56
C SER A 64 -0.91 8.22 7.01
N MET A 65 -0.87 6.99 7.52
CA MET A 65 0.39 6.32 7.87
C MET A 65 1.21 5.92 6.63
N MET A 66 0.55 5.46 5.57
CA MET A 66 1.21 4.99 4.35
C MET A 66 1.78 6.13 3.49
N ILE A 67 1.32 7.37 3.65
CA ILE A 67 1.96 8.55 3.06
C ILE A 67 3.38 8.68 3.59
N GLY A 68 3.61 8.50 4.89
CA GLY A 68 4.93 8.54 5.50
C GLY A 68 5.95 7.56 4.93
N VAL A 69 5.49 6.43 4.36
CA VAL A 69 6.39 5.45 3.72
C VAL A 69 7.17 6.07 2.56
N TYR A 70 6.53 6.95 1.78
CA TYR A 70 7.12 7.64 0.64
C TYR A 70 7.69 9.02 0.99
N ASP A 71 7.25 9.65 2.06
CA ASP A 71 7.74 10.98 2.44
C ASP A 71 9.05 10.94 3.22
N HIS A 72 9.21 9.93 4.09
CA HIS A 72 10.37 9.80 4.99
C HIS A 72 10.65 8.34 5.41
N GLY A 73 10.12 7.37 4.70
CA GLY A 73 10.25 5.95 5.02
C GLY A 73 10.96 5.15 3.93
N THR A 74 10.71 3.83 3.93
CA THR A 74 11.39 2.86 3.06
C THR A 74 11.12 3.03 1.56
N GLY A 75 10.11 3.80 1.18
CA GLY A 75 9.74 4.09 -0.21
C GLY A 75 10.25 5.43 -0.74
N GLU A 76 10.97 6.23 0.05
CA GLU A 76 11.36 7.61 -0.30
C GLU A 76 12.09 7.69 -1.66
N SER A 77 13.05 6.81 -1.91
CA SER A 77 13.83 6.79 -3.16
C SER A 77 12.98 6.46 -4.41
N ALA A 78 11.83 5.81 -4.21
CA ALA A 78 10.90 5.43 -5.26
C ALA A 78 9.76 6.45 -5.49
N LYS A 79 9.74 7.54 -4.74
CA LYS A 79 8.71 8.58 -4.86
C LYS A 79 8.92 9.42 -6.11
N PRO A 80 7.93 9.56 -7.00
CA PRO A 80 7.94 10.57 -8.07
C PRO A 80 7.97 11.98 -7.50
N ALA A 81 8.73 12.87 -8.15
CA ALA A 81 8.80 14.27 -7.76
C ALA A 81 7.45 14.98 -7.96
N GLY A 82 7.06 15.81 -6.99
CA GLY A 82 5.84 16.64 -7.10
C GLY A 82 4.53 15.93 -6.72
N TYR A 83 4.58 14.64 -6.41
CA TYR A 83 3.39 13.86 -6.06
C TYR A 83 3.41 13.40 -4.60
N THR A 84 2.24 13.28 -4.00
CA THR A 84 2.05 12.61 -2.71
C THR A 84 1.54 11.21 -2.96
N LEU A 85 2.25 10.21 -2.44
CA LEU A 85 1.88 8.80 -2.53
C LEU A 85 1.61 8.23 -1.16
N ALA A 86 0.68 7.29 -1.09
CA ALA A 86 0.55 6.37 0.02
C ALA A 86 0.88 4.95 -0.43
N GLY A 87 1.41 4.11 0.44
CA GLY A 87 1.71 2.72 0.07
C GLY A 87 2.68 2.02 1.00
N LYS A 88 3.30 0.93 0.50
CA LYS A 88 4.21 0.11 1.30
C LYS A 88 5.20 -0.64 0.42
N THR A 89 6.41 -0.77 0.92
CA THR A 89 7.43 -1.69 0.40
C THR A 89 7.26 -3.07 1.03
N GLY A 90 7.71 -4.11 0.37
CA GLY A 90 7.73 -5.48 0.90
C GLY A 90 8.95 -6.23 0.45
N THR A 91 9.57 -6.97 1.36
CA THR A 91 10.69 -7.85 1.08
C THR A 91 10.47 -9.17 1.81
N THR A 92 10.71 -10.29 1.14
CA THR A 92 10.62 -11.61 1.73
C THR A 92 11.97 -12.31 1.55
N ASN A 93 12.60 -12.72 2.64
CA ASN A 93 13.87 -13.44 2.59
C ASN A 93 13.76 -14.72 1.77
N SER A 94 14.82 -15.10 1.10
CA SER A 94 14.88 -16.29 0.25
C SER A 94 14.61 -17.58 1.02
N GLY A 95 15.03 -17.65 2.28
CA GLY A 95 14.99 -18.85 3.10
C GLY A 95 16.02 -19.90 2.68
N ILE A 96 16.98 -19.54 1.83
CA ILE A 96 18.06 -20.41 1.38
C ILE A 96 19.11 -20.49 2.49
N LYS A 97 19.40 -21.70 2.94
CA LYS A 97 20.39 -21.92 3.99
C LYS A 97 21.78 -21.53 3.51
N GLY A 98 22.42 -20.64 4.25
CA GLY A 98 23.77 -20.14 3.93
C GLY A 98 23.80 -18.95 2.96
N ASP A 99 22.62 -18.43 2.58
CA ASP A 99 22.45 -17.22 1.80
C ASP A 99 21.37 -16.35 2.47
N GLU A 100 21.76 -15.76 3.59
CA GLU A 100 20.84 -14.98 4.46
C GLU A 100 20.59 -13.58 3.94
N ASP A 101 21.44 -13.10 3.01
CA ASP A 101 21.38 -11.77 2.42
C ASP A 101 20.53 -11.73 1.14
N SER A 102 20.05 -12.87 0.66
CA SER A 102 19.22 -12.94 -0.53
C SER A 102 17.73 -12.89 -0.21
N ASP A 103 16.98 -12.35 -1.14
CA ASP A 103 15.53 -12.20 -1.05
C ASP A 103 14.80 -13.05 -2.10
N ARG A 104 13.59 -13.43 -1.78
CA ARG A 104 12.69 -14.17 -2.65
C ARG A 104 11.81 -13.24 -3.48
N ASP A 105 11.23 -12.25 -2.79
CA ASP A 105 10.25 -11.34 -3.36
C ASP A 105 10.55 -9.91 -2.93
N LYS A 106 10.48 -8.99 -3.87
CA LYS A 106 10.44 -7.55 -3.61
C LYS A 106 9.15 -6.96 -4.15
N TRP A 107 8.53 -6.13 -3.33
CA TRP A 107 7.27 -5.48 -3.63
C TRP A 107 7.37 -3.98 -3.43
N MET A 108 6.76 -3.25 -4.35
CA MET A 108 6.51 -1.84 -4.21
C MET A 108 5.07 -1.55 -4.58
N ILE A 109 4.28 -1.06 -3.63
CA ILE A 109 2.89 -0.68 -3.87
C ILE A 109 2.72 0.78 -3.50
N GLY A 110 2.17 1.57 -4.42
CA GLY A 110 1.85 2.96 -4.17
C GLY A 110 0.54 3.36 -4.83
N TYR A 111 -0.14 4.33 -4.24
CA TYR A 111 -1.38 4.85 -4.78
C TYR A 111 -1.55 6.35 -4.51
N THR A 112 -2.36 6.96 -5.35
CA THR A 112 -2.97 8.27 -5.17
C THR A 112 -4.49 8.08 -5.22
N PRO A 113 -5.33 9.09 -4.99
CA PRO A 113 -6.78 8.94 -5.17
C PRO A 113 -7.23 8.60 -6.60
N ASP A 114 -6.33 8.63 -7.57
CA ASP A 114 -6.64 8.36 -8.98
C ASP A 114 -6.24 6.96 -9.43
N VAL A 115 -5.21 6.35 -8.79
CA VAL A 115 -4.60 5.12 -9.30
C VAL A 115 -3.84 4.35 -8.23
N VAL A 116 -3.83 3.02 -8.36
CA VAL A 116 -2.98 2.10 -7.58
C VAL A 116 -2.03 1.39 -8.51
N VAL A 117 -0.75 1.38 -8.17
CA VAL A 117 0.31 0.64 -8.87
C VAL A 117 0.92 -0.37 -7.89
N ALA A 118 1.05 -1.61 -8.33
CA ALA A 118 1.74 -2.67 -7.60
C ALA A 118 2.79 -3.30 -8.52
N THR A 119 4.03 -3.21 -8.10
CA THR A 119 5.19 -3.77 -8.80
C THR A 119 5.78 -4.90 -7.97
N TRP A 120 6.10 -6.00 -8.61
CA TRP A 120 6.73 -7.17 -8.00
C TRP A 120 7.95 -7.57 -8.81
N GLU A 121 9.00 -7.92 -8.09
CA GLU A 121 10.22 -8.51 -8.63
C GLU A 121 10.51 -9.81 -7.88
N GLY A 122 10.81 -10.87 -8.61
CA GLY A 122 11.07 -12.19 -8.06
C GLY A 122 11.22 -13.26 -9.13
N TYR A 123 11.45 -14.47 -8.69
CA TYR A 123 11.50 -15.65 -9.54
C TYR A 123 10.31 -16.56 -9.27
N ASP A 124 9.77 -17.21 -10.28
CA ASP A 124 8.68 -18.18 -10.12
C ASP A 124 9.06 -19.33 -9.20
N ASN A 125 10.33 -19.76 -9.27
CA ASN A 125 10.90 -20.77 -8.40
C ASN A 125 12.14 -20.22 -7.70
N ASN A 126 12.06 -20.13 -6.38
CA ASN A 126 13.18 -19.70 -5.53
C ASN A 126 14.22 -20.83 -5.39
N SER A 127 15.47 -20.54 -5.71
CA SER A 127 16.62 -21.44 -5.57
C SER A 127 17.90 -20.63 -5.39
N ALA A 128 19.04 -21.28 -5.10
CA ALA A 128 20.33 -20.60 -4.95
C ALA A 128 20.72 -19.78 -6.19
N ASP A 129 20.34 -20.24 -7.38
CA ASP A 129 20.60 -19.55 -8.64
C ASP A 129 19.48 -18.56 -9.04
N HIS A 130 18.38 -18.57 -8.30
CA HIS A 130 17.18 -17.76 -8.55
C HIS A 130 16.72 -17.07 -7.28
N ALA A 131 17.56 -16.19 -6.74
CA ALA A 131 17.26 -15.32 -5.60
C ALA A 131 17.64 -13.87 -5.95
N LEU A 132 16.95 -12.94 -5.31
CA LEU A 132 17.22 -11.51 -5.49
C LEU A 132 18.36 -11.07 -4.59
N THR A 133 19.14 -10.09 -5.03
CA THR A 133 20.27 -9.52 -4.30
C THR A 133 20.02 -8.05 -3.99
N ASP A 134 20.92 -7.39 -3.27
CA ASP A 134 20.84 -5.95 -2.94
C ASP A 134 20.68 -5.03 -4.15
N ILE A 135 21.14 -5.45 -5.34
CA ILE A 135 20.95 -4.69 -6.58
C ILE A 135 19.46 -4.58 -6.91
N SER A 136 18.66 -5.59 -6.58
CA SER A 136 17.22 -5.62 -6.83
C SER A 136 16.46 -4.53 -6.08
N ASP A 137 16.93 -4.07 -4.90
CA ASP A 137 16.31 -2.96 -4.18
C ASP A 137 16.36 -1.65 -4.96
N ARG A 138 17.47 -1.40 -5.66
CA ARG A 138 17.56 -0.24 -6.53
C ARG A 138 16.71 -0.39 -7.78
N ASN A 139 16.69 -1.59 -8.34
CA ASN A 139 15.96 -1.86 -9.59
C ASN A 139 14.47 -1.68 -9.40
N ILE A 140 13.86 -2.27 -8.38
CA ILE A 140 12.42 -2.14 -8.13
C ILE A 140 12.03 -0.69 -7.81
N ASN A 141 12.87 0.05 -7.08
CA ASN A 141 12.59 1.45 -6.76
C ASN A 141 12.60 2.32 -8.03
N VAL A 142 13.57 2.12 -8.91
CA VAL A 142 13.66 2.84 -10.19
C VAL A 142 12.53 2.44 -11.12
N LEU A 143 12.23 1.15 -11.22
CA LEU A 143 11.13 0.63 -12.04
C LEU A 143 9.81 1.26 -11.60
N PHE A 144 9.46 1.11 -10.33
CA PHE A 144 8.22 1.66 -9.76
C PHE A 144 8.12 3.18 -9.95
N LYS A 145 9.23 3.92 -9.69
CA LYS A 145 9.25 5.38 -9.85
C LYS A 145 8.94 5.80 -11.27
N ASN A 146 9.53 5.11 -12.26
CA ASN A 146 9.31 5.40 -13.67
C ASN A 146 7.89 5.05 -14.10
N GLU A 147 7.38 3.89 -13.70
CA GLU A 147 5.99 3.47 -13.94
C GLU A 147 5.00 4.49 -13.36
N MET A 148 5.18 4.80 -12.08
CA MET A 148 4.29 5.71 -11.36
C MET A 148 4.34 7.12 -11.93
N THR A 149 5.52 7.63 -12.30
CA THR A 149 5.65 8.95 -12.95
C THR A 149 4.87 8.99 -14.26
N GLY A 150 5.11 8.03 -15.16
CA GLY A 150 4.43 7.99 -16.45
C GLY A 150 2.92 7.82 -16.35
N ILE A 151 2.44 7.12 -15.33
CA ILE A 151 1.00 6.97 -15.06
C ILE A 151 0.42 8.29 -14.51
N LEU A 152 1.07 8.89 -13.52
CA LEU A 152 0.58 10.09 -12.84
C LEU A 152 0.52 11.32 -13.76
N ASP A 153 1.44 11.41 -14.73
CA ASP A 153 1.41 12.47 -15.77
C ASP A 153 0.13 12.43 -16.62
N ASN A 154 -0.61 11.32 -16.58
CA ASN A 154 -1.86 11.11 -17.31
C ASN A 154 -3.08 10.96 -16.39
N THR A 155 -2.98 11.29 -15.11
CA THR A 155 -4.09 11.28 -14.15
C THR A 155 -4.56 12.68 -13.82
N PRO A 156 -5.76 12.87 -13.24
CA PRO A 156 -6.27 14.19 -12.82
C PRO A 156 -5.41 14.89 -11.76
N GLY A 157 -4.57 14.16 -11.03
CA GLY A 157 -3.74 14.71 -9.96
C GLY A 157 -4.54 15.04 -8.70
N THR A 158 -5.55 14.26 -8.41
CA THR A 158 -6.39 14.38 -7.21
C THR A 158 -5.54 14.28 -5.95
N LYS A 159 -5.80 15.15 -4.98
CA LYS A 159 -5.06 15.17 -3.72
C LYS A 159 -5.75 14.33 -2.67
N PHE A 160 -4.96 13.69 -1.80
CA PHE A 160 -5.52 13.05 -0.62
C PHE A 160 -6.24 14.05 0.28
N THR A 161 -7.35 13.62 0.87
CA THR A 161 -8.07 14.38 1.91
C THR A 161 -7.42 14.26 3.28
N VAL A 162 -6.45 13.36 3.44
CA VAL A 162 -5.68 13.13 4.66
C VAL A 162 -4.24 13.56 4.47
N LYS A 163 -3.59 13.97 5.56
CA LYS A 163 -2.17 14.29 5.61
C LYS A 163 -1.38 13.14 6.20
N ASP A 164 -0.08 13.17 6.02
CA ASP A 164 0.86 12.29 6.71
C ASP A 164 0.62 12.28 8.24
N ALA A 165 0.75 11.12 8.85
CA ALA A 165 0.49 10.94 10.28
C ALA A 165 1.45 11.75 11.17
N GLN A 166 2.71 11.93 10.73
CA GLN A 166 3.70 12.74 11.45
C GLN A 166 3.36 14.23 11.38
N GLU A 167 2.98 14.74 10.20
CA GLU A 167 2.53 16.13 10.05
C GLU A 167 1.30 16.42 10.91
N ARG A 168 0.37 15.47 11.00
CA ARG A 168 -0.82 15.59 11.86
C ARG A 168 -0.45 15.65 13.33
N ALA A 169 0.49 14.82 13.79
CA ALA A 169 0.96 14.83 15.16
C ALA A 169 1.64 16.17 15.50
N GLN A 170 2.52 16.67 14.62
CA GLN A 170 3.20 17.96 14.80
C GLN A 170 2.23 19.16 14.82
N SER A 171 1.21 19.15 13.95
CA SER A 171 0.21 20.22 13.90
C SER A 171 -0.67 20.29 15.17
N ASN A 172 -0.90 19.17 15.82
CA ASN A 172 -1.66 19.09 17.06
C ASN A 172 -0.83 19.57 18.27
N THR A 173 0.48 19.31 18.28
CA THR A 173 1.38 19.79 19.33
C THR A 173 1.59 21.30 19.30
N SER A 174 1.64 21.91 18.12
CA SER A 174 1.76 23.38 17.97
C SER A 174 0.51 24.14 18.43
N LYS A 175 -0.65 23.50 18.40
CA LYS A 175 -1.90 24.10 18.93
C LYS A 175 -2.06 24.00 20.43
N SER A 176 -1.39 23.06 21.09
CA SER A 176 -1.51 22.80 22.53
C SER A 176 -0.38 23.41 23.37
N GLY A 177 0.59 24.11 22.78
CA GLY A 177 1.68 24.79 23.52
C GLY A 177 2.64 23.85 24.25
N GLY A 178 2.52 22.55 24.07
CA GLY A 178 3.36 21.52 24.68
C GLY A 178 4.19 20.81 23.61
N GLY A 179 5.51 20.93 23.71
CA GLY A 179 6.41 20.17 22.83
C GLY A 179 6.21 18.66 22.97
N TRP A 180 6.72 17.91 22.02
CA TRP A 180 6.71 16.45 21.94
C TRP A 180 7.00 15.74 23.30
N LYS A 181 7.75 16.40 24.19
CA LYS A 181 8.03 15.95 25.55
C LYS A 181 6.78 15.91 26.46
N SER A 182 5.82 16.83 26.28
CA SER A 182 4.60 16.86 27.11
C SER A 182 3.58 15.77 26.74
N LEU A 183 3.70 15.17 25.56
CA LEU A 183 2.92 14.00 25.14
C LEU A 183 3.37 12.71 25.85
N PHE A 184 4.60 12.70 26.38
CA PHE A 184 5.19 11.54 27.06
C PHE A 184 5.36 11.72 28.57
N ASP A 185 5.31 12.96 29.07
CA ASP A 185 5.62 13.27 30.48
C ASP A 185 4.41 13.26 31.42
N ASN A 186 3.18 13.15 30.91
CA ASN A 186 2.03 13.37 31.79
C ASN A 186 0.85 12.40 31.68
N ASP A 187 0.99 11.21 31.15
CA ASP A 187 0.02 10.14 31.40
C ASP A 187 0.42 8.88 30.66
N GLY A 188 0.69 7.82 31.40
CA GLY A 188 0.78 6.46 30.90
C GLY A 188 -0.46 6.01 30.10
N ASP A 189 -1.49 6.85 30.05
CA ASP A 189 -2.74 6.63 29.34
C ASP A 189 -2.62 6.84 27.82
N LEU A 190 -1.81 7.81 27.36
CA LEU A 190 -1.59 8.04 25.92
C LEU A 190 -0.69 6.97 25.30
N LEU A 191 0.31 6.49 26.03
CA LEU A 191 1.13 5.37 25.62
C LEU A 191 0.32 4.07 25.62
N ASN A 192 -0.57 3.91 26.60
CA ASN A 192 -1.51 2.80 26.67
C ASN A 192 -2.56 2.88 25.55
N GLN A 193 -3.09 4.05 25.24
CA GLN A 193 -3.99 4.26 24.11
C GLN A 193 -3.30 4.04 22.77
N PHE A 194 -2.04 4.49 22.62
CA PHE A 194 -1.23 4.19 21.43
C PHE A 194 -0.95 2.69 21.32
N ASN A 195 -0.50 2.04 22.39
CA ASN A 195 -0.26 0.61 22.41
C ASN A 195 -1.56 -0.20 22.23
N GLN A 196 -2.68 0.24 22.80
CA GLN A 196 -4.00 -0.34 22.54
C GLN A 196 -4.43 -0.10 21.08
N SER A 197 -4.15 1.05 20.52
CA SER A 197 -4.44 1.35 19.10
C SER A 197 -3.57 0.51 18.18
N VAL A 198 -2.28 0.32 18.50
CA VAL A 198 -1.36 -0.54 17.75
C VAL A 198 -1.77 -2.01 17.88
N ASN A 199 -2.12 -2.48 19.08
CA ASN A 199 -2.60 -3.83 19.31
C ASN A 199 -3.98 -4.08 18.68
N ASN A 200 -4.91 -3.14 18.80
CA ASN A 200 -6.21 -3.19 18.12
C ASN A 200 -6.04 -3.12 16.60
N PHE A 201 -5.04 -2.37 16.13
CA PHE A 201 -4.68 -2.31 14.72
C PHE A 201 -4.07 -3.63 14.24
N GLY A 202 -3.12 -4.21 14.99
CA GLY A 202 -2.57 -5.53 14.68
C GLY A 202 -3.64 -6.61 14.61
N ASN A 203 -4.59 -6.60 15.57
CA ASN A 203 -5.73 -7.52 15.57
C ASN A 203 -6.71 -7.24 14.42
N LYS A 204 -7.00 -5.98 14.09
CA LYS A 204 -7.86 -5.61 12.95
C LYS A 204 -7.18 -5.86 11.62
N ALA A 205 -5.87 -5.64 11.51
CA ALA A 205 -5.10 -5.96 10.32
C ALA A 205 -5.03 -7.47 10.09
N SER A 206 -4.89 -8.28 11.16
CA SER A 206 -4.94 -9.74 11.06
C SER A 206 -6.34 -10.26 10.73
N GLN A 207 -7.40 -9.66 11.28
CA GLN A 207 -8.79 -9.96 10.93
C GLN A 207 -9.12 -9.55 9.49
N TRP A 208 -8.66 -8.36 9.07
CA TRP A 208 -8.78 -7.91 7.68
C TRP A 208 -8.05 -8.88 6.75
N TRP A 209 -6.82 -9.27 7.10
CA TRP A 209 -6.02 -10.21 6.33
C TRP A 209 -6.66 -11.60 6.26
N SER A 210 -7.28 -12.06 7.35
CA SER A 210 -8.09 -13.28 7.37
C SER A 210 -9.32 -13.15 6.47
N GLY A 211 -9.97 -11.99 6.47
CA GLY A 211 -11.07 -11.66 5.58
C GLY A 211 -10.66 -11.62 4.12
N VAL A 212 -9.49 -11.05 3.82
CA VAL A 212 -8.91 -11.07 2.47
C VAL A 212 -8.58 -12.51 2.05
N LYS A 213 -7.99 -13.32 2.93
CA LYS A 213 -7.71 -14.75 2.65
C LYS A 213 -8.96 -15.57 2.36
N SER A 214 -10.10 -15.27 2.98
CA SER A 214 -11.35 -15.99 2.76
C SER A 214 -12.04 -15.63 1.43
N LEU A 215 -11.47 -14.69 0.66
CA LEU A 215 -11.96 -14.23 -0.63
C LEU A 215 -11.24 -14.90 -1.82
N PHE A 216 -10.23 -15.72 -1.50
CA PHE A 216 -9.39 -16.48 -2.42
C PHE A 216 -9.38 -17.96 -2.02
#